data_198121af434e61756baa660560f91583
#
_entry.id   198121af434e61756baa660560f91583
#
_cell.length_a   1.000
_cell.length_b   1.000
_cell.length_c   1.000
_cell.angle_alpha   90.00
_cell.angle_beta   90.00
_cell.angle_gamma   90.00
#
_symmetry.space_group_name_H-M   'P 1'
#
loop_
_entity.id
_entity.type
_entity.pdbx_description
1 polymer ?
#
loop_
_entity_poly.entity_id
_entity_poly.type
_entity_poly.pdbx_seq_one_letter_code
_entity_poly.pdbx_strand_id
1 'polypeptide(L)'
;KNKNLRLIDGKPLVQYIIDAALGSNMLDEIYINSESTKFADIAKKSSIKFYQRPEELSLNESTNDDFALDFISNVECDVLVQLLATSPFVTSKEIDSFIEAMLNGDYETMISVSNVQIECIYKNKPINFDQTKQTLPSQLLEPIKSYACSLMGWEVRRFKANIEKYNAAYHGG
;
A
#
# COMPACT_ATOMS: atom_id res chain seq x y z
N LYS A 1 19.01 2.68 -4.00
CA LYS A 1 19.33 1.66 -2.98
C LYS A 1 19.27 2.31 -1.60
N ASN A 2 18.66 1.68 -0.60
CA ASN A 2 18.53 2.16 0.79
C ASN A 2 17.67 3.42 1.02
N LYS A 3 16.72 3.77 0.14
CA LYS A 3 15.88 4.97 0.31
C LYS A 3 15.10 4.96 1.63
N ASN A 4 14.61 3.79 2.07
CA ASN A 4 13.80 3.63 3.28
C ASN A 4 14.62 3.77 4.58
N LEU A 5 15.96 3.74 4.49
CA LEU A 5 16.88 3.97 5.60
C LEU A 5 17.42 5.42 5.65
N ARG A 6 17.08 6.26 4.67
CA ARG A 6 17.47 7.68 4.69
C ARG A 6 16.79 8.37 5.87
N LEU A 7 17.55 9.25 6.51
CA LEU A 7 17.05 10.03 7.63
C LEU A 7 16.23 11.22 7.12
N ILE A 8 15.07 11.39 7.71
CA ILE A 8 14.24 12.58 7.61
C ILE A 8 14.09 13.07 9.05
N ASP A 9 14.56 14.27 9.33
CA ASP A 9 14.57 14.85 10.68
C ASP A 9 15.16 13.89 11.75
N GLY A 10 16.33 13.28 11.41
CA GLY A 10 17.05 12.36 12.29
C GLY A 10 16.45 10.96 12.44
N LYS A 11 15.31 10.66 11.79
CA LYS A 11 14.59 9.39 11.88
C LYS A 11 14.57 8.68 10.53
N PRO A 12 14.86 7.35 10.44
CA PRO A 12 14.77 6.62 9.17
C PRO A 12 13.37 6.72 8.56
N LEU A 13 13.28 6.87 7.23
CA LEU A 13 12.01 7.00 6.53
C LEU A 13 11.01 5.88 6.90
N VAL A 14 11.48 4.63 6.97
CA VAL A 14 10.64 3.49 7.34
C VAL A 14 10.07 3.59 8.76
N GLN A 15 10.74 4.32 9.67
CA GLN A 15 10.28 4.42 11.06
C GLN A 15 8.98 5.22 11.19
N TYR A 16 8.69 6.14 10.27
CA TYR A 16 7.44 6.91 10.29
C TYR A 16 6.22 6.00 10.13
N ILE A 17 6.26 5.09 9.16
CA ILE A 17 5.15 4.16 8.94
C ILE A 17 5.07 3.08 10.01
N ILE A 18 6.22 2.67 10.58
CA ILE A 18 6.25 1.77 11.73
C ILE A 18 5.56 2.39 12.94
N ASP A 19 5.86 3.67 13.24
CA ASP A 19 5.25 4.36 14.38
C ASP A 19 3.73 4.53 14.16
N ALA A 20 3.30 4.81 12.93
CA ALA A 20 1.89 4.86 12.59
C ALA A 20 1.21 3.49 12.76
N ALA A 21 1.86 2.41 12.32
CA ALA A 21 1.35 1.05 12.49
C ALA A 21 1.26 0.64 13.96
N LEU A 22 2.28 0.96 14.77
CA LEU A 22 2.28 0.70 16.21
C LEU A 22 1.20 1.47 16.98
N GLY A 23 0.76 2.61 16.46
CA GLY A 23 -0.34 3.40 17.03
C GLY A 23 -1.74 2.96 16.57
N SER A 24 -1.85 2.00 15.65
CA SER A 24 -3.11 1.41 15.20
C SER A 24 -3.67 0.45 16.26
N ASN A 25 -4.99 0.44 16.41
CA ASN A 25 -5.71 -0.50 17.27
C ASN A 25 -6.29 -1.69 16.51
N MET A 26 -6.09 -1.73 15.19
CA MET A 26 -6.72 -2.71 14.30
C MET A 26 -5.72 -3.74 13.74
N LEU A 27 -4.43 -3.60 14.07
CA LEU A 27 -3.38 -4.52 13.61
C LEU A 27 -3.01 -5.50 14.73
N ASP A 28 -3.16 -6.80 14.50
CA ASP A 28 -2.76 -7.84 15.45
C ASP A 28 -1.25 -8.05 15.45
N GLU A 29 -0.63 -8.04 14.25
CA GLU A 29 0.80 -8.26 14.09
C GLU A 29 1.40 -7.31 13.05
N ILE A 30 2.61 -6.83 13.32
CA ILE A 30 3.33 -5.92 12.44
C ILE A 30 4.66 -6.55 12.04
N TYR A 31 4.92 -6.54 10.72
CA TYR A 31 6.15 -7.07 10.15
C TYR A 31 6.86 -6.04 9.28
N ILE A 32 8.18 -6.02 9.33
CA ILE A 32 8.98 -5.49 8.22
C ILE A 32 9.28 -6.65 7.27
N ASN A 33 8.81 -6.56 6.03
CA ASN A 33 9.11 -7.50 4.96
C ASN A 33 10.23 -6.92 4.09
N SER A 34 11.43 -7.50 4.15
CA SER A 34 12.59 -7.05 3.36
C SER A 34 13.59 -8.17 3.15
N GLU A 35 14.29 -8.13 2.01
CA GLU A 35 15.44 -8.98 1.72
C GLU A 35 16.68 -8.57 2.54
N SER A 36 16.73 -7.32 2.99
CA SER A 36 17.90 -6.75 3.66
C SER A 36 17.82 -6.93 5.18
N THR A 37 18.77 -7.67 5.74
CA THR A 37 18.91 -7.87 7.19
C THR A 37 19.13 -6.56 7.99
N LYS A 38 19.46 -5.45 7.32
CA LYS A 38 19.56 -4.12 7.96
C LYS A 38 18.25 -3.69 8.62
N PHE A 39 17.12 -4.20 8.16
CA PHE A 39 15.82 -3.91 8.74
C PHE A 39 15.50 -4.76 9.99
N ALA A 40 16.23 -5.86 10.22
CA ALA A 40 16.04 -6.69 11.40
C ALA A 40 16.31 -5.93 12.70
N ASP A 41 17.36 -5.08 12.74
CA ASP A 41 17.67 -4.26 13.90
C ASP A 41 16.59 -3.20 14.16
N ILE A 42 15.99 -2.64 13.09
CA ILE A 42 14.90 -1.68 13.21
C ILE A 42 13.65 -2.38 13.75
N ALA A 43 13.30 -3.54 13.21
CA ALA A 43 12.18 -4.34 13.70
C ALA A 43 12.36 -4.69 15.20
N LYS A 44 13.54 -5.14 15.59
CA LYS A 44 13.87 -5.45 16.99
C LYS A 44 13.74 -4.23 17.92
N LYS A 45 14.27 -3.08 17.50
CA LYS A 45 14.17 -1.82 18.27
C LYS A 45 12.72 -1.33 18.41
N SER A 46 11.90 -1.59 17.42
CA SER A 46 10.48 -1.21 17.41
C SER A 46 9.57 -2.28 18.02
N SER A 47 10.13 -3.41 18.51
CA SER A 47 9.38 -4.55 19.07
C SER A 47 8.35 -5.13 18.11
N ILE A 48 8.65 -5.13 16.82
CA ILE A 48 7.86 -5.74 15.74
C ILE A 48 8.61 -6.90 15.10
N LYS A 49 7.94 -7.70 14.30
CA LYS A 49 8.52 -8.87 13.64
C LYS A 49 9.29 -8.48 12.37
N PHE A 50 10.29 -9.27 12.04
CA PHE A 50 11.02 -9.15 10.78
C PHE A 50 10.79 -10.42 9.96
N TYR A 51 10.31 -10.23 8.72
CA TYR A 51 10.21 -11.29 7.73
C TYR A 51 11.31 -11.08 6.69
N GLN A 52 12.28 -12.00 6.65
CA GLN A 52 13.34 -11.95 5.66
C GLN A 52 12.86 -12.56 4.36
N ARG A 53 12.56 -11.72 3.42
CA ARG A 53 12.15 -12.09 2.07
C ARG A 53 13.31 -12.70 1.29
N PRO A 54 13.07 -13.69 0.41
CA PRO A 54 14.06 -14.21 -0.53
C PRO A 54 14.72 -13.09 -1.36
N GLU A 55 16.03 -13.21 -1.62
CA GLU A 55 16.79 -12.19 -2.34
C GLU A 55 16.34 -12.05 -3.80
N GLU A 56 15.86 -13.13 -4.39
CA GLU A 56 15.30 -13.18 -5.75
C GLU A 56 14.16 -12.18 -5.95
N LEU A 57 13.39 -11.93 -4.88
CA LEU A 57 12.31 -10.94 -4.88
C LEU A 57 12.81 -9.48 -4.73
N SER A 58 14.13 -9.25 -4.73
CA SER A 58 14.70 -7.88 -4.76
C SER A 58 15.01 -7.38 -6.17
N LEU A 59 14.79 -8.21 -7.19
CA LEU A 59 15.03 -7.88 -8.60
C LEU A 59 14.00 -6.84 -9.10
N ASN A 60 14.38 -6.16 -10.20
CA ASN A 60 13.52 -5.11 -10.77
C ASN A 60 12.22 -5.65 -11.38
N GLU A 61 12.19 -6.92 -11.71
CA GLU A 61 11.04 -7.63 -12.29
C GLU A 61 10.02 -8.05 -11.23
N SER A 62 10.42 -8.10 -9.95
CA SER A 62 9.54 -8.52 -8.86
C SER A 62 8.51 -7.45 -8.56
N THR A 63 7.27 -7.88 -8.51
CA THR A 63 6.11 -7.03 -8.28
C THR A 63 5.73 -6.96 -6.80
N ASN A 64 4.84 -6.05 -6.48
CA ASN A 64 4.26 -5.96 -5.15
C ASN A 64 3.44 -7.22 -4.80
N ASP A 65 2.80 -7.81 -5.80
CA ASP A 65 2.02 -9.03 -5.65
C ASP A 65 2.91 -10.23 -5.30
N ASP A 66 4.12 -10.30 -5.89
CA ASP A 66 5.11 -11.34 -5.55
C ASP A 66 5.55 -11.25 -4.09
N PHE A 67 5.78 -10.03 -3.59
CA PHE A 67 6.15 -9.82 -2.18
C PHE A 67 5.04 -10.21 -1.23
N ALA A 68 3.80 -9.88 -1.57
CA ALA A 68 2.65 -10.20 -0.77
C ALA A 68 2.37 -11.71 -0.79
N LEU A 69 2.46 -12.35 -1.96
CA LEU A 69 2.25 -13.79 -2.11
C LEU A 69 3.27 -14.61 -1.32
N ASP A 70 4.56 -14.24 -1.42
CA ASP A 70 5.61 -14.89 -0.64
C ASP A 70 5.33 -14.77 0.87
N PHE A 71 4.97 -13.57 1.32
CA PHE A 71 4.67 -13.33 2.73
C PHE A 71 3.50 -14.18 3.24
N ILE A 72 2.33 -14.14 2.57
CA ILE A 72 1.13 -14.89 2.99
C ILE A 72 1.24 -16.41 2.75
N SER A 73 2.28 -16.85 2.07
CA SER A 73 2.59 -18.28 1.92
C SER A 73 3.39 -18.82 3.11
N ASN A 74 4.04 -17.93 3.87
CA ASN A 74 4.92 -18.28 4.98
C ASN A 74 4.44 -17.72 6.34
N VAL A 75 3.50 -16.77 6.32
CA VAL A 75 2.90 -16.16 7.52
C VAL A 75 1.39 -16.33 7.45
N GLU A 76 0.83 -16.99 8.45
CA GLU A 76 -0.62 -17.22 8.54
C GLU A 76 -1.33 -15.93 8.96
N CYS A 77 -2.30 -15.50 8.17
CA CYS A 77 -3.18 -14.38 8.48
C CYS A 77 -4.46 -14.47 7.62
N ASP A 78 -5.54 -13.87 8.08
CA ASP A 78 -6.81 -13.80 7.34
C ASP A 78 -6.84 -12.58 6.43
N VAL A 79 -6.31 -11.46 6.91
CA VAL A 79 -6.23 -10.19 6.19
C VAL A 79 -4.81 -9.68 6.18
N LEU A 80 -4.30 -9.34 5.00
CA LEU A 80 -3.03 -8.65 4.82
C LEU A 80 -3.28 -7.17 4.55
N VAL A 81 -2.68 -6.30 5.36
CA VAL A 81 -2.62 -4.85 5.10
C VAL A 81 -1.19 -4.45 4.84
N GLN A 82 -0.91 -3.99 3.64
CA GLN A 82 0.40 -3.52 3.24
C GLN A 82 0.51 -2.01 3.37
N LEU A 83 1.53 -1.57 4.09
CA LEU A 83 1.86 -0.16 4.33
C LEU A 83 3.15 0.17 3.59
N LEU A 84 3.14 1.21 2.75
CA LEU A 84 4.35 1.59 2.03
C LEU A 84 5.24 2.51 2.87
N ALA A 85 6.50 2.11 3.05
CA ALA A 85 7.52 2.90 3.75
C ALA A 85 7.79 4.29 3.11
N THR A 86 7.34 4.50 1.88
CA THR A 86 7.45 5.78 1.16
C THR A 86 6.29 6.74 1.42
N SER A 87 5.39 6.39 2.33
CA SER A 87 4.23 7.19 2.72
C SER A 87 4.34 7.63 4.20
N PRO A 88 5.32 8.51 4.55
CA PRO A 88 5.66 8.84 5.94
C PRO A 88 4.59 9.66 6.67
N PHE A 89 3.59 10.17 5.97
CA PHE A 89 2.53 11.00 6.53
C PHE A 89 1.24 10.23 6.83
N VAL A 90 1.21 8.94 6.55
CA VAL A 90 0.10 8.07 6.95
C VAL A 90 0.04 8.02 8.48
N THR A 91 -1.15 8.18 9.03
CA THR A 91 -1.41 8.19 10.47
C THR A 91 -2.05 6.88 10.92
N SER A 92 -1.96 6.57 12.22
CA SER A 92 -2.63 5.42 12.83
C SER A 92 -4.14 5.44 12.59
N LYS A 93 -4.76 6.64 12.65
CA LYS A 93 -6.20 6.81 12.40
C LYS A 93 -6.59 6.46 10.96
N GLU A 94 -5.75 6.80 9.99
CA GLU A 94 -6.00 6.43 8.58
C GLU A 94 -5.86 4.93 8.38
N ILE A 95 -4.91 4.28 9.07
CA ILE A 95 -4.78 2.82 9.06
C ILE A 95 -6.05 2.19 9.65
N ASP A 96 -6.48 2.61 10.84
CA ASP A 96 -7.68 2.10 11.49
C ASP A 96 -8.92 2.31 10.61
N SER A 97 -9.11 3.53 10.08
CA SER A 97 -10.25 3.83 9.19
C SER A 97 -10.25 3.01 7.91
N PHE A 98 -9.07 2.72 7.35
CA PHE A 98 -8.93 1.86 6.18
C PHE A 98 -9.37 0.43 6.50
N ILE A 99 -8.90 -0.13 7.61
CA ILE A 99 -9.26 -1.49 8.03
C ILE A 99 -10.74 -1.57 8.39
N GLU A 100 -11.27 -0.60 9.14
CA GLU A 100 -12.70 -0.51 9.46
C GLU A 100 -13.57 -0.46 8.20
N ALA A 101 -13.19 0.35 7.22
CA ALA A 101 -13.91 0.44 5.94
C ALA A 101 -13.89 -0.89 5.19
N MET A 102 -12.76 -1.59 5.18
CA MET A 102 -12.62 -2.89 4.54
C MET A 102 -13.52 -3.93 5.21
N LEU A 103 -13.48 -4.03 6.54
CA LEU A 103 -14.25 -5.03 7.30
C LEU A 103 -15.77 -4.72 7.29
N ASN A 104 -16.17 -3.47 7.52
CA ASN A 104 -17.57 -3.08 7.56
C ASN A 104 -18.22 -3.06 6.17
N GLY A 105 -17.46 -2.81 5.13
CA GLY A 105 -17.92 -2.81 3.75
C GLY A 105 -17.91 -4.19 3.08
N ASP A 106 -17.45 -5.22 3.80
CA ASP A 106 -17.26 -6.58 3.27
C ASP A 106 -16.40 -6.58 1.98
N TYR A 107 -15.39 -5.70 1.96
CA TYR A 107 -14.47 -5.60 0.82
C TYR A 107 -13.34 -6.62 0.93
N GLU A 108 -13.27 -7.52 -0.04
CA GLU A 108 -12.23 -8.54 -0.12
C GLU A 108 -10.86 -7.96 -0.57
N THR A 109 -10.89 -6.81 -1.26
CA THR A 109 -9.69 -6.06 -1.69
C THR A 109 -9.94 -4.56 -1.57
N MET A 110 -8.95 -3.81 -1.13
CA MET A 110 -9.04 -2.35 -0.99
C MET A 110 -7.70 -1.67 -1.24
N ILE A 111 -7.74 -0.49 -1.84
CA ILE A 111 -6.53 0.32 -2.09
C ILE A 111 -6.81 1.79 -1.81
N SER A 112 -5.84 2.47 -1.21
CA SER A 112 -5.92 3.92 -1.04
C SER A 112 -5.73 4.65 -2.36
N VAL A 113 -6.55 5.68 -2.60
CA VAL A 113 -6.51 6.51 -3.80
C VAL A 113 -6.35 7.98 -3.45
N SER A 114 -5.80 8.75 -4.38
CA SER A 114 -5.81 10.21 -4.35
C SER A 114 -6.76 10.73 -5.42
N ASN A 115 -7.56 11.73 -5.09
CA ASN A 115 -8.38 12.43 -6.06
C ASN A 115 -7.53 13.48 -6.79
N VAL A 116 -7.37 13.30 -8.10
CA VAL A 116 -6.65 14.23 -8.98
C VAL A 116 -7.69 15.07 -9.71
N GLN A 117 -7.86 16.31 -9.30
CA GLN A 117 -8.91 17.20 -9.80
C GLN A 117 -8.34 18.24 -10.76
N ILE A 118 -7.73 17.73 -11.85
CA ILE A 118 -7.19 18.50 -12.98
C ILE A 118 -7.64 17.86 -14.29
N GLU A 119 -7.54 18.59 -15.38
CA GLU A 119 -7.79 18.06 -16.72
C GLU A 119 -6.77 16.96 -17.05
N CYS A 120 -7.24 15.78 -17.41
CA CYS A 120 -6.42 14.62 -17.72
C CYS A 120 -6.65 14.11 -19.14
N ILE A 121 -5.55 13.67 -19.78
CA ILE A 121 -5.54 13.09 -21.11
C ILE A 121 -4.92 11.69 -21.06
N TYR A 122 -5.55 10.71 -21.69
CA TYR A 122 -5.02 9.38 -21.90
C TYR A 122 -5.06 9.00 -23.38
N LYS A 123 -3.93 8.56 -23.94
CA LYS A 123 -3.78 8.22 -25.37
C LYS A 123 -4.33 9.32 -26.28
N ASN A 124 -3.99 10.57 -26.01
CA ASN A 124 -4.42 11.79 -26.71
C ASN A 124 -5.94 12.05 -26.69
N LYS A 125 -6.68 11.45 -25.75
CA LYS A 125 -8.11 11.71 -25.56
C LYS A 125 -8.37 12.26 -24.16
N PRO A 126 -9.22 13.28 -23.99
CA PRO A 126 -9.61 13.77 -22.70
C PRO A 126 -10.36 12.68 -21.91
N ILE A 127 -10.18 12.67 -20.60
CA ILE A 127 -10.81 11.71 -19.68
C ILE A 127 -11.97 12.38 -18.94
N ASN A 128 -11.72 13.52 -18.29
CA ASN A 128 -12.64 14.19 -17.38
C ASN A 128 -13.02 15.60 -17.81
N PHE A 129 -12.82 15.96 -19.07
CA PHE A 129 -13.24 17.23 -19.65
C PHE A 129 -13.58 17.08 -21.13
N ASP A 130 -14.30 18.06 -21.69
CA ASP A 130 -14.70 18.10 -23.09
C ASP A 130 -13.97 19.24 -23.78
N GLN A 131 -13.06 18.92 -24.71
CA GLN A 131 -12.27 19.91 -25.48
C GLN A 131 -13.10 20.82 -26.38
N THR A 132 -14.35 20.46 -26.64
CA THR A 132 -15.28 21.26 -27.52
C THR A 132 -16.14 22.23 -26.72
N LYS A 133 -16.02 22.23 -25.39
CA LYS A 133 -16.79 23.10 -24.50
C LYS A 133 -15.88 24.07 -23.74
N GLN A 134 -16.49 25.05 -23.12
CA GLN A 134 -15.80 25.99 -22.26
C GLN A 134 -15.10 25.22 -21.14
N THR A 135 -13.83 25.54 -20.88
CA THR A 135 -13.05 25.00 -19.76
C THR A 135 -13.73 25.33 -18.44
N LEU A 136 -13.93 24.31 -17.63
CA LEU A 136 -14.48 24.45 -16.29
C LEU A 136 -13.36 24.83 -15.28
N PRO A 137 -13.69 25.60 -14.24
CA PRO A 137 -12.80 25.72 -13.08
C PRO A 137 -12.46 24.32 -12.54
N SER A 138 -11.21 24.11 -12.10
CA SER A 138 -10.73 22.80 -11.63
C SER A 138 -11.60 22.22 -10.51
N GLN A 139 -12.19 23.06 -9.67
CA GLN A 139 -13.07 22.65 -8.58
C GLN A 139 -14.39 22.02 -9.05
N LEU A 140 -14.76 22.21 -10.32
CA LEU A 140 -15.98 21.66 -10.94
C LEU A 140 -15.68 20.46 -11.85
N LEU A 141 -14.40 20.11 -12.03
CA LEU A 141 -14.04 18.90 -12.75
C LEU A 141 -14.35 17.66 -11.93
N GLU A 142 -14.77 16.60 -12.60
CA GLU A 142 -14.85 15.29 -11.97
C GLU A 142 -13.44 14.78 -11.62
N PRO A 143 -13.15 14.44 -10.34
CA PRO A 143 -11.83 14.00 -9.96
C PRO A 143 -11.55 12.60 -10.52
N ILE A 144 -10.31 12.39 -10.98
CA ILE A 144 -9.79 11.07 -11.34
C ILE A 144 -9.17 10.44 -10.10
N LYS A 145 -9.57 9.21 -9.79
CA LYS A 145 -8.95 8.43 -8.72
C LYS A 145 -7.64 7.83 -9.21
N SER A 146 -6.52 8.30 -8.67
CA SER A 146 -5.20 7.70 -8.89
C SER A 146 -4.80 6.83 -7.71
N TYR A 147 -4.21 5.67 -7.96
CA TYR A 147 -3.72 4.80 -6.90
C TYR A 147 -2.59 5.48 -6.13
N ALA A 148 -2.83 5.78 -4.87
CA ALA A 148 -1.81 6.30 -3.95
C ALA A 148 -0.92 5.16 -3.42
N CYS A 149 -1.46 3.95 -3.34
CA CYS A 149 -0.81 2.74 -2.85
C CYS A 149 -0.20 2.87 -1.44
N SER A 150 -0.56 3.91 -0.69
CA SER A 150 -0.05 4.10 0.67
C SER A 150 -0.51 2.99 1.60
N LEU A 151 -1.76 2.55 1.40
CA LEU A 151 -2.43 1.45 2.08
C LEU A 151 -3.05 0.54 1.03
N MET A 152 -2.81 -0.76 1.14
CA MET A 152 -3.42 -1.80 0.32
C MET A 152 -3.84 -2.95 1.24
N GLY A 153 -5.04 -3.48 1.05
CA GLY A 153 -5.58 -4.53 1.90
C GLY A 153 -6.21 -5.65 1.07
N TRP A 154 -6.06 -6.88 1.54
CA TRP A 154 -6.63 -8.07 0.93
C TRP A 154 -7.07 -9.07 1.98
N GLU A 155 -8.23 -9.68 1.79
CA GLU A 155 -8.53 -10.97 2.36
C GLU A 155 -7.59 -12.00 1.69
N VAL A 156 -6.85 -12.76 2.48
CA VAL A 156 -5.78 -13.64 1.98
C VAL A 156 -6.33 -14.72 1.05
N ARG A 157 -7.50 -15.29 1.36
CA ARG A 157 -8.17 -16.26 0.50
C ARG A 157 -8.50 -15.67 -0.87
N ARG A 158 -8.99 -14.43 -0.91
CA ARG A 158 -9.30 -13.72 -2.16
C ARG A 158 -8.02 -13.38 -2.93
N PHE A 159 -6.98 -12.93 -2.24
CA PHE A 159 -5.68 -12.68 -2.85
C PHE A 159 -5.19 -13.91 -3.62
N LYS A 160 -5.13 -15.07 -2.95
CA LYS A 160 -4.68 -16.32 -3.56
C LYS A 160 -5.54 -16.73 -4.77
N ALA A 161 -6.86 -16.62 -4.66
CA ALA A 161 -7.78 -16.91 -5.76
C ALA A 161 -7.59 -15.96 -6.96
N ASN A 162 -7.31 -14.69 -6.71
CA ASN A 162 -7.05 -13.71 -7.77
C ASN A 162 -5.71 -13.97 -8.46
N ILE A 163 -4.65 -14.32 -7.73
CA ILE A 163 -3.36 -14.73 -8.32
C ILE A 163 -3.55 -15.95 -9.21
N GLU A 164 -4.26 -16.97 -8.75
CA GLU A 164 -4.52 -18.19 -9.54
C GLU A 164 -5.29 -17.89 -10.83
N LYS A 165 -6.32 -17.04 -10.75
CA LYS A 165 -7.21 -16.75 -11.87
C LYS A 165 -6.68 -15.70 -12.84
N TYR A 166 -6.05 -14.67 -12.34
CA TYR A 166 -5.69 -13.46 -13.11
C TYR A 166 -4.18 -13.23 -13.20
N ASN A 167 -3.37 -13.98 -12.47
CA ASN A 167 -1.94 -13.72 -12.25
C ASN A 167 -1.70 -12.29 -11.72
N ALA A 168 -2.62 -11.79 -10.89
CA ALA A 168 -2.57 -10.48 -10.27
C ALA A 168 -3.43 -10.47 -9.00
N ALA A 169 -3.00 -9.72 -7.98
CA ALA A 169 -3.73 -9.63 -6.73
C ALA A 169 -5.09 -8.91 -6.85
N TYR A 170 -5.30 -8.17 -7.93
CA TYR A 170 -6.47 -7.33 -8.16
C TYR A 170 -6.71 -6.33 -7.02
N HIS A 171 -6.68 -5.05 -7.34
CA HIS A 171 -6.84 -3.96 -6.38
C HIS A 171 -8.15 -3.21 -6.63
N GLY A 172 -8.96 -3.16 -5.58
CA GLY A 172 -10.23 -2.46 -5.61
C GLY A 172 -11.35 -3.26 -6.27
N GLY A 173 -12.44 -3.39 -5.59
CA GLY A 173 -13.69 -3.95 -6.07
C GLY A 173 -14.66 -2.88 -6.51
#